data_ac84d1c1944bc8e4345a39720535338d
#
_entry.id   ac84d1c1944bc8e4345a39720535338d
#
_cell.length_a   1.000
_cell.length_b   1.000
_cell.length_c   1.000
_cell.angle_alpha   90.00
_cell.angle_beta   90.00
_cell.angle_gamma   90.00
#
_symmetry.space_group_name_H-M   'P 1'
#
loop_
_entity.id
_entity.type
_entity.pdbx_description
1 polymer ?
#
loop_
_entity_poly.entity_id
_entity_poly.type
_entity_poly.pdbx_seq_one_letter_code
_entity_poly.pdbx_strand_id
1 'polypeptide(L)'
;MIIFTSKLSRISLATVLFFILISVFSSETLAQDIPYAGERIVIVADGNEHGKGDWAATPLSLAVLAAKELQDQVMVYAFSSHTWGSNKTHSGADAQMRESAFLGAKQFGFKKTKFIEAVNAPNYAIIEITVQVNKSSAKNPLVILAAGPMDIIGTALGEADSTKLKHVRIISHSIWDQQHSDSPEEGEEHKGWTWDKLQESYAGKGLKLISLPEAGEANFKVPLSAYSWLTNSSEKEPKPFEKGSWQWLYSRIEAAKSGEEVNPSDIRLLLYLLTGKSNTGIQDLREMLENPIKWD
;
A
#
# COMPACT_ATOMS: atom_id res chain seq x y z
N MET A 1 66.00 20.37 -40.10
CA MET A 1 65.17 19.20 -40.44
C MET A 1 64.97 18.42 -39.12
N ILE A 2 63.87 18.74 -38.40
CA ILE A 2 63.58 18.19 -37.10
C ILE A 2 62.46 17.12 -37.30
N ILE A 3 62.75 15.88 -37.00
CA ILE A 3 61.84 14.78 -37.14
C ILE A 3 61.10 14.60 -35.77
N PHE A 4 59.77 14.89 -35.72
CA PHE A 4 58.93 14.59 -34.59
C PHE A 4 58.43 13.14 -34.72
N THR A 5 58.85 12.25 -33.84
CA THR A 5 58.27 10.91 -33.69
C THR A 5 57.15 10.94 -32.68
N SER A 6 55.91 10.80 -33.14
CA SER A 6 54.72 10.64 -32.26
C SER A 6 54.64 9.20 -31.70
N LYS A 7 54.78 9.05 -30.39
CA LYS A 7 54.47 7.82 -29.70
C LYS A 7 52.93 7.72 -29.49
N LEU A 8 52.25 6.98 -30.34
CA LEU A 8 50.86 6.54 -30.06
C LEU A 8 50.89 5.47 -28.98
N SER A 9 50.35 5.78 -27.81
CA SER A 9 50.15 4.81 -26.74
C SER A 9 49.06 3.82 -27.17
N ARG A 10 49.42 2.56 -27.28
CA ARG A 10 48.49 1.47 -27.51
C ARG A 10 47.70 1.22 -26.20
N ILE A 11 46.51 1.82 -26.08
CA ILE A 11 45.55 1.40 -25.06
C ILE A 11 45.07 0.02 -25.47
N SER A 12 45.33 -0.98 -24.63
CA SER A 12 45.02 -2.37 -24.91
C SER A 12 43.49 -2.55 -25.02
N LEU A 13 43.04 -3.16 -26.12
CA LEU A 13 41.64 -3.51 -26.38
C LEU A 13 41.01 -4.33 -25.23
N ALA A 14 41.82 -5.00 -24.44
CA ALA A 14 41.42 -5.76 -23.26
C ALA A 14 40.92 -4.89 -22.12
N THR A 15 41.45 -3.65 -21.95
CA THR A 15 41.03 -2.73 -20.89
C THR A 15 39.65 -2.12 -21.19
N VAL A 16 39.33 -1.88 -22.45
CA VAL A 16 38.02 -1.38 -22.87
C VAL A 16 36.94 -2.46 -22.74
N LEU A 17 37.27 -3.72 -23.06
CA LEU A 17 36.33 -4.84 -22.89
C LEU A 17 36.04 -5.12 -21.39
N PHE A 18 37.02 -4.91 -20.49
CA PHE A 18 36.82 -5.12 -19.06
C PHE A 18 35.86 -4.08 -18.43
N PHE A 19 35.89 -2.82 -18.90
CA PHE A 19 34.96 -1.78 -18.46
C PHE A 19 33.55 -1.98 -19.04
N ILE A 20 33.40 -2.56 -20.21
CA ILE A 20 32.09 -2.85 -20.80
C ILE A 20 31.43 -4.06 -20.13
N LEU A 21 32.21 -5.03 -19.64
CA LEU A 21 31.66 -6.20 -18.93
C LEU A 21 31.19 -5.88 -17.50
N ILE A 22 31.73 -4.85 -16.84
CA ILE A 22 31.30 -4.45 -15.48
C ILE A 22 30.01 -3.65 -15.51
N SER A 23 29.66 -3.00 -16.61
CA SER A 23 28.41 -2.23 -16.75
C SER A 23 27.17 -3.08 -17.11
N VAL A 24 27.31 -4.37 -17.36
CA VAL A 24 26.20 -5.27 -17.74
C VAL A 24 25.70 -6.11 -16.57
N PHE A 25 26.36 -6.09 -15.41
CA PHE A 25 25.98 -6.86 -14.22
C PHE A 25 25.49 -6.00 -13.04
N SER A 26 24.92 -4.84 -13.32
CA SER A 26 23.91 -4.30 -12.42
C SER A 26 22.57 -4.92 -12.79
N SER A 27 22.45 -6.22 -12.73
CA SER A 27 21.17 -6.84 -12.52
C SER A 27 20.73 -6.40 -11.13
N GLU A 28 19.83 -5.40 -11.07
CA GLU A 28 18.92 -5.34 -9.97
C GLU A 28 18.36 -6.76 -9.81
N THR A 29 18.87 -7.49 -8.85
CA THR A 29 18.15 -8.63 -8.29
C THR A 29 16.90 -8.02 -7.72
N LEU A 30 15.84 -7.93 -8.57
CA LEU A 30 14.49 -7.80 -8.08
C LEU A 30 14.37 -8.87 -7.01
N ALA A 31 14.38 -8.46 -5.76
CA ALA A 31 14.15 -9.36 -4.65
C ALA A 31 12.91 -10.16 -5.04
N GLN A 32 13.03 -11.47 -5.14
CA GLN A 32 11.93 -12.32 -5.52
C GLN A 32 10.89 -12.14 -4.43
N ASP A 33 9.84 -11.40 -4.75
CA ASP A 33 8.87 -10.97 -3.80
C ASP A 33 8.18 -12.20 -3.23
N ILE A 34 8.21 -12.31 -1.90
CA ILE A 34 7.60 -13.43 -1.20
C ILE A 34 6.10 -13.21 -1.28
N PRO A 35 5.35 -14.05 -2.01
CA PRO A 35 3.90 -13.95 -2.06
C PRO A 35 3.31 -14.09 -0.65
N TYR A 36 2.05 -13.72 -0.50
CA TYR A 36 1.31 -13.87 0.76
C TYR A 36 1.35 -15.33 1.23
N ALA A 37 1.79 -15.54 2.44
CA ALA A 37 1.96 -16.88 3.04
C ALA A 37 1.16 -17.06 4.33
N GLY A 38 0.01 -16.34 4.46
CA GLY A 38 -0.87 -16.43 5.63
C GLY A 38 -0.49 -15.51 6.78
N GLU A 39 0.25 -14.42 6.51
CA GLU A 39 0.55 -13.40 7.52
C GLU A 39 -0.70 -12.74 8.06
N ARG A 40 -0.63 -12.25 9.30
CA ARG A 40 -1.58 -11.26 9.79
C ARG A 40 -1.37 -9.94 9.05
N ILE A 41 -2.45 -9.26 8.78
CA ILE A 41 -2.45 -8.04 7.98
C ILE A 41 -2.83 -6.85 8.86
N VAL A 42 -2.08 -5.77 8.76
CA VAL A 42 -2.44 -4.44 9.21
C VAL A 42 -2.49 -3.53 7.98
N ILE A 43 -3.51 -2.72 7.87
CA ILE A 43 -3.64 -1.72 6.80
C ILE A 43 -3.68 -0.34 7.46
N VAL A 44 -2.84 0.57 6.98
CA VAL A 44 -2.84 1.97 7.36
C VAL A 44 -3.10 2.77 6.08
N ALA A 45 -4.32 3.29 5.96
CA ALA A 45 -4.79 4.02 4.79
C ALA A 45 -4.89 5.51 5.09
N ASP A 46 -4.59 6.33 4.10
CA ASP A 46 -4.81 7.76 4.16
C ASP A 46 -6.33 8.08 4.18
N GLY A 47 -6.83 8.87 3.35
CA GLY A 47 -8.21 9.38 3.31
C GLY A 47 -8.22 10.89 3.34
N ASN A 48 -7.09 11.48 2.93
CA ASN A 48 -6.98 12.93 2.87
C ASN A 48 -7.86 13.51 1.75
N GLU A 49 -8.01 14.81 1.79
CA GLU A 49 -8.85 15.58 0.88
C GLU A 49 -8.25 15.77 -0.51
N HIS A 50 -6.92 15.59 -0.65
CA HIS A 50 -6.21 15.80 -1.91
C HIS A 50 -6.45 14.66 -2.88
N GLY A 51 -6.72 13.45 -2.34
CA GLY A 51 -6.98 12.25 -3.11
C GLY A 51 -8.27 11.53 -2.72
N LYS A 52 -9.35 11.70 -3.48
CA LYS A 52 -10.58 10.93 -3.25
C LYS A 52 -10.41 9.43 -3.51
N GLY A 53 -9.25 9.02 -4.06
CA GLY A 53 -8.95 7.62 -4.40
C GLY A 53 -9.14 6.66 -3.24
N ASP A 54 -8.79 7.09 -2.03
CA ASP A 54 -8.86 6.29 -0.81
C ASP A 54 -10.30 5.87 -0.45
N TRP A 55 -11.29 6.73 -0.82
CA TRP A 55 -12.70 6.41 -0.59
C TRP A 55 -13.17 5.21 -1.40
N ALA A 56 -12.49 4.94 -2.53
CA ALA A 56 -12.73 3.76 -3.36
C ALA A 56 -11.74 2.63 -3.04
N ALA A 57 -10.47 2.93 -2.77
CA ALA A 57 -9.44 1.94 -2.47
C ALA A 57 -9.76 1.14 -1.20
N THR A 58 -10.28 1.81 -0.18
CA THR A 58 -10.71 1.17 1.08
C THR A 58 -11.75 0.07 0.85
N PRO A 59 -12.95 0.34 0.28
CA PRO A 59 -13.95 -0.70 0.09
C PRO A 59 -13.53 -1.75 -0.95
N LEU A 60 -12.73 -1.39 -1.95
CA LEU A 60 -12.15 -2.34 -2.90
C LEU A 60 -11.20 -3.32 -2.20
N SER A 61 -10.35 -2.82 -1.30
CA SER A 61 -9.46 -3.67 -0.51
C SER A 61 -10.24 -4.63 0.39
N LEU A 62 -11.29 -4.15 1.04
CA LEU A 62 -12.17 -4.99 1.86
C LEU A 62 -12.90 -6.04 1.02
N ALA A 63 -13.37 -5.68 -0.17
CA ALA A 63 -14.02 -6.61 -1.10
C ALA A 63 -13.06 -7.72 -1.56
N VAL A 64 -11.82 -7.37 -1.95
CA VAL A 64 -10.80 -8.35 -2.35
C VAL A 64 -10.44 -9.29 -1.20
N LEU A 65 -10.20 -8.76 -0.01
CA LEU A 65 -9.91 -9.57 1.18
C LEU A 65 -11.05 -10.53 1.50
N ALA A 66 -12.30 -10.08 1.38
CA ALA A 66 -13.46 -10.93 1.59
C ALA A 66 -13.62 -11.98 0.49
N ALA A 67 -13.39 -11.63 -0.78
CA ALA A 67 -13.41 -12.59 -1.89
C ALA A 67 -12.35 -13.69 -1.75
N LYS A 68 -11.27 -13.41 -1.02
CA LYS A 68 -10.20 -14.37 -0.70
C LYS A 68 -10.35 -15.03 0.68
N GLU A 69 -11.48 -14.80 1.38
CA GLU A 69 -11.75 -15.31 2.73
C GLU A 69 -10.66 -14.91 3.77
N LEU A 70 -10.06 -13.72 3.61
CA LEU A 70 -8.96 -13.22 4.45
C LEU A 70 -9.40 -12.23 5.54
N GLN A 71 -10.69 -12.04 5.80
CA GLN A 71 -11.20 -11.07 6.78
C GLN A 71 -10.58 -11.30 8.17
N ASP A 72 -10.44 -12.57 8.57
CA ASP A 72 -9.90 -12.96 9.88
C ASP A 72 -8.37 -12.74 9.99
N GLN A 73 -7.69 -12.52 8.88
CA GLN A 73 -6.26 -12.18 8.87
C GLN A 73 -6.01 -10.68 9.04
N VAL A 74 -7.01 -9.83 8.81
CA VAL A 74 -6.89 -8.39 9.01
C VAL A 74 -7.12 -8.04 10.47
N MET A 75 -6.04 -7.68 11.15
CA MET A 75 -6.08 -7.37 12.58
C MET A 75 -6.51 -5.94 12.85
N VAL A 76 -5.97 -4.99 12.07
CA VAL A 76 -6.21 -3.56 12.21
C VAL A 76 -6.39 -2.96 10.83
N TYR A 77 -7.39 -2.11 10.68
CA TYR A 77 -7.58 -1.21 9.56
C TYR A 77 -7.64 0.23 10.11
N ALA A 78 -6.50 0.92 10.12
CA ALA A 78 -6.41 2.31 10.50
C ALA A 78 -6.61 3.16 9.23
N PHE A 79 -7.64 3.99 9.19
CA PHE A 79 -7.94 4.88 8.08
C PHE A 79 -7.86 6.34 8.51
N SER A 80 -7.81 7.27 7.57
CA SER A 80 -7.56 8.70 7.82
C SER A 80 -6.29 8.89 8.66
N SER A 81 -5.15 8.37 8.17
CA SER A 81 -3.90 8.30 8.93
C SER A 81 -3.07 9.59 8.93
N HIS A 82 -3.55 10.65 8.27
CA HIS A 82 -2.96 12.00 8.29
C HIS A 82 -3.18 12.68 9.65
N THR A 83 -2.26 12.44 10.57
CA THR A 83 -2.39 12.85 11.98
C THR A 83 -2.30 14.36 12.22
N TRP A 84 -1.83 15.14 11.25
CA TRP A 84 -1.80 16.61 11.31
C TRP A 84 -3.17 17.28 11.16
N GLY A 85 -4.25 16.52 10.93
CA GLY A 85 -5.62 16.99 11.01
C GLY A 85 -6.06 17.93 9.88
N SER A 86 -5.55 17.77 8.68
CA SER A 86 -5.70 18.71 7.57
C SER A 86 -6.95 18.56 6.72
N ASN A 87 -7.90 17.71 7.05
CA ASN A 87 -9.15 17.56 6.26
C ASN A 87 -10.09 18.79 6.36
N LYS A 88 -9.51 19.99 6.19
CA LYS A 88 -10.28 21.24 6.25
C LYS A 88 -10.81 21.69 4.90
N THR A 89 -10.27 21.19 3.78
CA THR A 89 -10.56 21.70 2.44
C THR A 89 -11.70 20.98 1.73
N HIS A 90 -11.97 19.70 2.03
CA HIS A 90 -13.11 18.98 1.47
C HIS A 90 -14.12 18.65 2.57
N SER A 91 -15.10 19.51 2.71
CA SER A 91 -16.25 19.24 3.59
C SER A 91 -16.84 17.86 3.28
N GLY A 92 -16.81 16.97 4.28
CA GLY A 92 -17.36 15.63 4.15
C GLY A 92 -16.36 14.50 3.82
N ALA A 93 -15.07 14.78 3.62
CA ALA A 93 -14.07 13.74 3.35
C ALA A 93 -14.03 12.67 4.44
N ASP A 94 -14.02 13.07 5.71
CA ASP A 94 -14.05 12.14 6.84
C ASP A 94 -15.31 11.26 6.84
N ALA A 95 -16.46 11.82 6.48
CA ALA A 95 -17.70 11.06 6.38
C ALA A 95 -17.62 10.00 5.26
N GLN A 96 -17.01 10.35 4.13
CA GLN A 96 -16.79 9.42 3.02
C GLN A 96 -15.87 8.27 3.42
N MET A 97 -14.76 8.57 4.14
CA MET A 97 -13.87 7.52 4.63
C MET A 97 -14.52 6.63 5.67
N ARG A 98 -15.27 7.21 6.63
CA ARG A 98 -16.05 6.43 7.62
C ARG A 98 -17.04 5.50 6.93
N GLU A 99 -17.75 6.00 5.92
CA GLU A 99 -18.69 5.20 5.15
C GLU A 99 -17.95 4.04 4.45
N SER A 100 -16.87 4.32 3.74
CA SER A 100 -16.06 3.30 3.07
C SER A 100 -15.53 2.24 4.03
N ALA A 101 -15.01 2.65 5.19
CA ALA A 101 -14.42 1.73 6.15
C ALA A 101 -15.48 0.95 6.94
N PHE A 102 -16.41 1.62 7.62
CA PHE A 102 -17.34 0.95 8.55
C PHE A 102 -18.48 0.21 7.83
N LEU A 103 -19.05 0.82 6.77
CA LEU A 103 -20.06 0.09 5.98
C LEU A 103 -19.41 -1.00 5.13
N GLY A 104 -18.20 -0.77 4.60
CA GLY A 104 -17.44 -1.81 3.93
C GLY A 104 -17.15 -2.99 4.83
N ALA A 105 -16.75 -2.76 6.07
CA ALA A 105 -16.56 -3.81 7.06
C ALA A 105 -17.81 -4.66 7.26
N LYS A 106 -18.97 -4.02 7.32
CA LYS A 106 -20.27 -4.70 7.45
C LYS A 106 -20.62 -5.47 6.17
N GLN A 107 -20.54 -4.81 5.00
CA GLN A 107 -20.89 -5.40 3.70
C GLN A 107 -20.08 -6.66 3.38
N PHE A 108 -18.80 -6.65 3.79
CA PHE A 108 -17.85 -7.73 3.46
C PHE A 108 -17.54 -8.64 4.64
N GLY A 109 -18.27 -8.54 5.75
CA GLY A 109 -18.27 -9.51 6.85
C GLY A 109 -17.04 -9.47 7.76
N PHE A 110 -16.40 -8.32 7.94
CA PHE A 110 -15.30 -8.15 8.90
C PHE A 110 -15.82 -8.07 10.33
N LYS A 111 -15.57 -9.10 11.14
CA LYS A 111 -16.08 -9.20 12.52
C LYS A 111 -15.01 -9.05 13.59
N LYS A 112 -13.74 -9.32 13.26
CA LYS A 112 -12.63 -9.36 14.21
C LYS A 112 -11.66 -8.19 14.03
N THR A 113 -11.67 -7.55 12.86
CA THR A 113 -10.79 -6.43 12.51
C THR A 113 -11.15 -5.20 13.34
N LYS A 114 -10.14 -4.53 13.87
CA LYS A 114 -10.30 -3.22 14.51
C LYS A 114 -10.21 -2.13 13.45
N PHE A 115 -11.35 -1.50 13.16
CA PHE A 115 -11.41 -0.32 12.30
C PHE A 115 -11.22 0.92 13.17
N ILE A 116 -10.20 1.73 12.86
CA ILE A 116 -9.79 2.88 13.66
C ILE A 116 -9.67 4.10 12.76
N GLU A 117 -10.42 5.15 13.06
CA GLU A 117 -10.26 6.45 12.42
C GLU A 117 -9.06 7.16 13.08
N ALA A 118 -7.92 7.08 12.44
CA ALA A 118 -6.66 7.41 13.08
C ALA A 118 -6.47 8.90 13.33
N VAL A 119 -7.02 9.78 12.49
CA VAL A 119 -7.00 11.24 12.71
C VAL A 119 -7.67 11.64 14.03
N ASN A 120 -8.69 10.90 14.46
CA ASN A 120 -9.42 11.16 15.71
C ASN A 120 -8.90 10.32 16.90
N ALA A 121 -8.20 9.22 16.64
CA ALA A 121 -7.71 8.31 17.65
C ALA A 121 -6.29 7.77 17.33
N PRO A 122 -5.29 8.65 17.08
CA PRO A 122 -3.96 8.24 16.64
C PRO A 122 -3.28 7.32 17.66
N ASN A 123 -3.34 7.64 18.93
CA ASN A 123 -2.73 6.83 19.99
C ASN A 123 -3.35 5.42 20.06
N TYR A 124 -4.64 5.29 19.80
CA TYR A 124 -5.28 3.98 19.78
C TYR A 124 -4.81 3.15 18.57
N ALA A 125 -4.67 3.76 17.39
CA ALA A 125 -4.11 3.11 16.21
C ALA A 125 -2.66 2.65 16.49
N ILE A 126 -1.82 3.52 17.05
CA ILE A 126 -0.44 3.22 17.42
C ILE A 126 -0.39 2.01 18.38
N ILE A 127 -1.15 2.03 19.46
CA ILE A 127 -1.18 0.94 20.45
C ILE A 127 -1.57 -0.39 19.79
N GLU A 128 -2.62 -0.39 18.97
CA GLU A 128 -3.09 -1.63 18.33
C GLU A 128 -2.09 -2.19 17.32
N ILE A 129 -1.41 -1.34 16.57
CA ILE A 129 -0.34 -1.76 15.65
C ILE A 129 0.86 -2.29 16.46
N THR A 130 1.29 -1.59 17.52
CA THR A 130 2.34 -2.04 18.44
C THR A 130 2.04 -3.44 19.00
N VAL A 131 0.80 -3.68 19.43
CA VAL A 131 0.36 -5.00 19.91
C VAL A 131 0.51 -6.06 18.80
N GLN A 132 0.18 -5.74 17.54
CA GLN A 132 0.34 -6.70 16.45
C GLN A 132 1.82 -6.96 16.14
N VAL A 133 2.67 -5.95 16.16
CA VAL A 133 4.12 -6.11 16.01
C VAL A 133 4.68 -7.02 17.13
N ASN A 134 4.33 -6.76 18.38
CA ASN A 134 4.80 -7.53 19.53
C ASN A 134 4.37 -9.01 19.53
N LYS A 135 3.24 -9.33 18.86
CA LYS A 135 2.78 -10.72 18.65
C LYS A 135 3.51 -11.42 17.50
N SER A 136 4.38 -10.72 16.76
CA SER A 136 5.00 -11.30 15.56
C SER A 136 6.08 -12.32 15.91
N SER A 137 6.14 -13.37 15.11
CA SER A 137 7.11 -14.47 15.23
C SER A 137 7.25 -15.17 13.88
N ALA A 138 8.21 -16.09 13.74
CA ALA A 138 8.38 -16.89 12.54
C ALA A 138 7.12 -17.70 12.15
N LYS A 139 6.31 -18.10 13.16
CA LYS A 139 5.05 -18.83 12.93
C LYS A 139 3.83 -17.93 12.85
N ASN A 140 3.97 -16.65 13.12
CA ASN A 140 2.89 -15.67 13.14
C ASN A 140 3.40 -14.33 12.62
N PRO A 141 3.86 -14.26 11.37
CA PRO A 141 4.42 -13.06 10.79
C PRO A 141 3.35 -11.96 10.59
N LEU A 142 3.82 -10.74 10.38
CA LEU A 142 2.97 -9.58 10.15
C LEU A 142 3.36 -8.88 8.86
N VAL A 143 2.37 -8.51 8.06
CA VAL A 143 2.52 -7.54 6.99
C VAL A 143 1.74 -6.28 7.30
N ILE A 144 2.35 -5.12 7.07
CA ILE A 144 1.72 -3.81 7.17
C ILE A 144 1.63 -3.25 5.75
N LEU A 145 0.43 -2.95 5.28
CA LEU A 145 0.17 -2.23 4.04
C LEU A 145 0.09 -0.74 4.38
N ALA A 146 1.09 0.00 3.96
CA ALA A 146 1.23 1.43 4.26
C ALA A 146 0.75 2.25 3.05
N ALA A 147 -0.54 2.55 3.03
CA ALA A 147 -1.25 3.35 2.04
C ALA A 147 -1.58 4.74 2.63
N GLY A 148 -0.62 5.38 3.24
CA GLY A 148 -0.71 6.68 3.86
C GLY A 148 0.58 7.05 4.59
N PRO A 149 0.65 8.22 5.22
CA PRO A 149 1.82 8.72 5.92
C PRO A 149 2.38 7.76 6.97
N MET A 150 3.69 7.80 7.16
CA MET A 150 4.42 6.82 7.97
C MET A 150 4.34 7.06 9.49
N ASP A 151 3.77 8.17 9.97
CA ASP A 151 3.82 8.58 11.39
C ASP A 151 3.27 7.53 12.35
N ILE A 152 2.09 7.01 12.07
CA ILE A 152 1.44 5.99 12.91
C ILE A 152 2.27 4.71 12.93
N ILE A 153 2.75 4.30 11.76
CA ILE A 153 3.56 3.07 11.62
C ILE A 153 4.90 3.25 12.33
N GLY A 154 5.61 4.34 12.05
CA GLY A 154 6.91 4.60 12.62
C GLY A 154 6.89 4.72 14.14
N THR A 155 5.88 5.40 14.69
CA THR A 155 5.68 5.51 16.14
C THR A 155 5.37 4.14 16.76
N ALA A 156 4.49 3.34 16.14
CA ALA A 156 4.18 2.01 16.63
C ALA A 156 5.39 1.06 16.62
N LEU A 157 6.24 1.15 15.60
CA LEU A 157 7.50 0.39 15.56
C LEU A 157 8.49 0.86 16.63
N GLY A 158 8.50 2.17 16.95
CA GLY A 158 9.35 2.74 18.01
C GLY A 158 8.97 2.25 19.41
N GLU A 159 7.68 2.01 19.63
CA GLU A 159 7.14 1.50 20.90
C GLU A 159 7.18 -0.03 21.01
N ALA A 160 7.42 -0.73 19.89
CA ALA A 160 7.41 -2.18 19.86
C ALA A 160 8.73 -2.81 20.30
N ASP A 161 8.67 -4.07 20.71
CA ASP A 161 9.86 -4.90 20.93
C ASP A 161 10.65 -5.07 19.63
N SER A 162 11.81 -4.44 19.54
CA SER A 162 12.66 -4.45 18.35
C SER A 162 13.09 -5.85 17.90
N THR A 163 13.09 -6.84 18.78
CA THR A 163 13.42 -8.25 18.46
C THR A 163 12.34 -8.90 17.59
N LYS A 164 11.13 -8.31 17.53
CA LYS A 164 10.00 -8.78 16.72
C LYS A 164 10.04 -8.28 15.28
N LEU A 165 10.75 -7.20 15.00
CA LEU A 165 10.76 -6.52 13.70
C LEU A 165 11.22 -7.43 12.55
N LYS A 166 12.09 -8.39 12.82
CA LYS A 166 12.52 -9.40 11.83
C LYS A 166 11.41 -10.32 11.32
N HIS A 167 10.23 -10.26 11.93
CA HIS A 167 9.03 -10.99 11.52
C HIS A 167 7.94 -10.06 10.95
N VAL A 168 8.32 -8.82 10.65
CA VAL A 168 7.44 -7.79 10.09
C VAL A 168 7.95 -7.39 8.72
N ARG A 169 7.04 -7.23 7.77
CA ARG A 169 7.31 -6.54 6.50
C ARG A 169 6.33 -5.39 6.31
N ILE A 170 6.79 -4.33 5.69
CA ILE A 170 5.97 -3.17 5.34
C ILE A 170 6.03 -3.01 3.83
N ILE A 171 4.87 -2.86 3.21
CA ILE A 171 4.74 -2.62 1.78
C ILE A 171 4.12 -1.24 1.63
N SER A 172 4.76 -0.36 0.88
CA SER A 172 4.29 0.99 0.59
C SER A 172 4.39 1.28 -0.92
N HIS A 173 3.65 2.26 -1.36
CA HIS A 173 3.80 2.93 -2.65
C HIS A 173 3.68 4.43 -2.42
N SER A 174 3.55 5.25 -3.45
CA SER A 174 3.39 6.70 -3.32
C SER A 174 4.57 7.41 -2.63
N ILE A 175 5.37 8.11 -3.40
CA ILE A 175 6.46 8.94 -2.87
C ILE A 175 5.88 10.00 -1.93
N TRP A 176 4.67 10.50 -2.21
CA TRP A 176 4.03 11.48 -1.35
C TRP A 176 3.85 10.94 0.07
N ASP A 177 3.19 9.78 0.25
CA ASP A 177 2.99 9.15 1.57
C ASP A 177 4.30 8.81 2.28
N GLN A 178 5.30 8.41 1.50
CA GLN A 178 6.61 8.04 2.03
C GLN A 178 7.41 9.24 2.56
N GLN A 179 7.18 10.42 1.99
CA GLN A 179 7.92 11.64 2.35
C GLN A 179 7.15 12.54 3.30
N HIS A 180 5.81 12.52 3.27
CA HIS A 180 5.01 13.37 4.15
C HIS A 180 4.85 12.76 5.53
N SER A 181 4.99 13.63 6.53
CA SER A 181 4.79 13.33 7.94
C SER A 181 3.99 14.48 8.58
N ASP A 182 4.24 14.82 9.77
CA ASP A 182 3.52 15.75 10.65
C ASP A 182 3.30 17.21 10.14
N SER A 183 3.61 17.54 8.89
CA SER A 183 3.37 18.86 8.32
C SER A 183 2.38 18.81 7.15
N PRO A 184 1.38 19.70 7.10
CA PRO A 184 0.45 19.82 6.00
C PRO A 184 0.96 20.70 4.85
N GLU A 185 2.08 21.43 5.04
CA GLU A 185 2.56 22.41 4.08
C GLU A 185 3.78 21.93 3.29
N GLU A 186 3.71 22.12 1.97
CA GLU A 186 4.81 21.79 1.08
C GLU A 186 6.03 22.68 1.36
N GLY A 187 7.18 22.09 1.61
CA GLY A 187 8.44 22.79 1.87
C GLY A 187 8.77 22.99 3.35
N GLU A 188 7.94 22.58 4.29
CA GLU A 188 8.31 22.51 5.70
C GLU A 188 9.17 21.27 6.00
N GLU A 189 10.02 21.37 7.03
CA GLU A 189 10.80 20.23 7.51
C GLU A 189 9.88 19.24 8.25
N HIS A 190 9.72 18.04 7.69
CA HIS A 190 8.93 16.98 8.30
C HIS A 190 9.64 16.38 9.51
N LYS A 191 9.08 16.59 10.70
CA LYS A 191 9.62 16.08 11.98
C LYS A 191 9.16 14.67 12.32
N GLY A 192 8.06 14.22 11.71
CA GLY A 192 7.50 12.91 11.90
C GLY A 192 8.29 11.78 11.23
N TRP A 193 7.63 10.67 10.99
CA TRP A 193 8.24 9.51 10.35
C TRP A 193 8.08 9.58 8.82
N THR A 194 9.20 9.39 8.13
CA THR A 194 9.26 9.19 6.68
C THR A 194 9.77 7.78 6.37
N TRP A 195 9.66 7.37 5.11
CA TRP A 195 10.18 6.08 4.66
C TRP A 195 11.70 5.97 4.88
N ASP A 196 12.43 7.01 4.54
CA ASP A 196 13.89 7.07 4.73
C ASP A 196 14.24 6.95 6.22
N LYS A 197 13.51 7.65 7.08
CA LYS A 197 13.70 7.57 8.53
C LYS A 197 13.40 6.16 9.08
N LEU A 198 12.42 5.46 8.51
CA LEU A 198 12.19 4.04 8.84
C LEU A 198 13.37 3.17 8.40
N GLN A 199 13.89 3.37 7.19
CA GLN A 199 15.05 2.63 6.68
C GLN A 199 16.28 2.83 7.58
N GLU A 200 16.59 4.06 7.95
CA GLU A 200 17.73 4.39 8.81
C GLU A 200 17.57 3.82 10.23
N SER A 201 16.41 4.06 10.85
CA SER A 201 16.17 3.69 12.27
C SER A 201 16.13 2.18 12.49
N TYR A 202 15.73 1.44 11.47
CA TYR A 202 15.57 -0.02 11.57
C TYR A 202 16.56 -0.81 10.72
N ALA A 203 17.60 -0.16 10.18
CA ALA A 203 18.70 -0.82 9.51
C ALA A 203 19.30 -1.92 10.38
N GLY A 204 19.51 -3.11 9.82
CA GLY A 204 20.06 -4.27 10.52
C GLY A 204 19.16 -4.94 11.57
N LYS A 205 17.95 -4.44 11.81
CA LYS A 205 16.98 -5.05 12.76
C LYS A 205 16.09 -6.13 12.12
N GLY A 206 16.30 -6.40 10.84
CA GLY A 206 15.58 -7.44 10.09
C GLY A 206 14.19 -7.07 9.63
N LEU A 207 13.72 -5.84 9.86
CA LEU A 207 12.50 -5.31 9.27
C LEU A 207 12.63 -5.29 7.73
N LYS A 208 11.63 -5.82 7.03
CA LYS A 208 11.60 -5.77 5.56
C LYS A 208 10.77 -4.59 5.09
N LEU A 209 11.35 -3.72 4.30
CA LEU A 209 10.71 -2.55 3.71
C LEU A 209 10.67 -2.74 2.19
N ILE A 210 9.47 -2.68 1.61
CA ILE A 210 9.21 -2.88 0.18
C ILE A 210 8.47 -1.65 -0.32
N SER A 211 9.08 -0.91 -1.24
CA SER A 211 8.46 0.23 -1.92
C SER A 211 8.11 -0.17 -3.35
N LEU A 212 6.84 -0.04 -3.73
CA LEU A 212 6.39 -0.30 -5.08
C LEU A 212 6.67 0.89 -6.00
N PRO A 213 7.05 0.67 -7.27
CA PRO A 213 7.27 1.75 -8.22
C PRO A 213 5.99 2.58 -8.46
N GLU A 214 6.07 3.90 -8.45
CA GLU A 214 4.93 4.80 -8.72
C GLU A 214 4.29 4.59 -10.10
N ALA A 215 5.10 4.25 -11.10
CA ALA A 215 4.60 4.06 -12.47
C ALA A 215 3.37 3.13 -12.57
N GLY A 216 3.20 2.22 -11.61
CA GLY A 216 2.02 1.34 -11.56
C GLY A 216 0.73 2.02 -11.10
N GLU A 217 0.77 3.22 -10.53
CA GLU A 217 -0.44 3.95 -10.09
C GLU A 217 -1.32 4.33 -11.28
N ALA A 218 -0.72 4.66 -12.41
CA ALA A 218 -1.44 5.00 -13.63
C ALA A 218 -2.37 3.90 -14.13
N ASN A 219 -2.12 2.63 -13.76
CA ASN A 219 -2.96 1.50 -14.14
C ASN A 219 -4.32 1.49 -13.43
N PHE A 220 -4.48 2.31 -12.39
CA PHE A 220 -5.73 2.46 -11.63
C PHE A 220 -6.43 3.78 -11.89
N LYS A 221 -5.76 4.73 -12.55
CA LYS A 221 -6.37 5.98 -12.99
C LYS A 221 -7.18 5.73 -14.26
N VAL A 222 -8.45 5.40 -14.08
CA VAL A 222 -9.34 4.95 -15.17
C VAL A 222 -10.68 5.66 -15.12
N PRO A 223 -11.41 5.75 -16.26
CA PRO A 223 -12.78 6.23 -16.27
C PRO A 223 -13.69 5.38 -15.38
N LEU A 224 -14.67 5.99 -14.72
CA LEU A 224 -15.66 5.28 -13.89
C LEU A 224 -16.33 4.12 -14.64
N SER A 225 -16.51 4.24 -15.96
CA SER A 225 -17.08 3.19 -16.80
C SER A 225 -16.28 1.88 -16.79
N ALA A 226 -15.00 1.91 -16.43
CA ALA A 226 -14.19 0.70 -16.27
C ALA A 226 -14.69 -0.21 -15.13
N TYR A 227 -15.51 0.32 -14.22
CA TYR A 227 -16.14 -0.41 -13.12
C TYR A 227 -17.60 -0.80 -13.38
N SER A 228 -18.15 -0.55 -14.59
CA SER A 228 -19.56 -0.83 -14.93
C SER A 228 -19.96 -2.31 -14.78
N TRP A 229 -18.99 -3.23 -14.80
CA TRP A 229 -19.20 -4.65 -14.55
C TRP A 229 -19.77 -4.92 -13.16
N LEU A 230 -19.49 -4.09 -12.15
CA LEU A 230 -20.07 -4.19 -10.81
C LEU A 230 -21.60 -4.02 -10.82
N THR A 231 -22.13 -3.17 -11.70
CA THR A 231 -23.58 -2.92 -11.81
C THR A 231 -24.30 -4.05 -12.53
N ASN A 232 -23.59 -4.79 -13.38
CA ASN A 232 -24.14 -5.89 -14.18
C ASN A 232 -24.02 -7.26 -13.49
N SER A 233 -23.29 -7.30 -12.38
CA SER A 233 -22.93 -8.55 -11.70
C SER A 233 -23.82 -8.88 -10.48
N SER A 234 -24.88 -8.10 -10.25
CA SER A 234 -25.73 -8.20 -9.04
C SER A 234 -26.36 -9.59 -8.79
N GLU A 235 -26.45 -10.43 -9.82
CA GLU A 235 -26.94 -11.82 -9.68
C GLU A 235 -25.85 -12.82 -9.25
N LYS A 236 -24.56 -12.40 -9.25
CA LYS A 236 -23.39 -13.27 -9.05
C LYS A 236 -22.50 -12.83 -7.89
N GLU A 237 -23.06 -12.13 -6.91
CA GLU A 237 -22.26 -11.74 -5.74
C GLU A 237 -21.69 -13.00 -5.06
N PRO A 238 -20.35 -13.12 -4.94
CA PRO A 238 -19.76 -14.28 -4.32
C PRO A 238 -20.06 -14.29 -2.81
N LYS A 239 -20.24 -15.43 -2.22
CA LYS A 239 -20.22 -15.52 -0.77
C LYS A 239 -18.80 -15.17 -0.27
N PRO A 240 -18.64 -14.38 0.81
CA PRO A 240 -19.63 -14.04 1.83
C PRO A 240 -20.36 -12.69 1.66
N PHE A 241 -20.38 -12.11 0.46
CA PHE A 241 -20.94 -10.77 0.24
C PHE A 241 -22.43 -10.73 0.57
N GLU A 242 -22.86 -9.62 1.18
CA GLU A 242 -24.28 -9.34 1.35
C GLU A 242 -24.91 -8.98 0.00
N LYS A 243 -26.20 -9.24 -0.15
CA LYS A 243 -26.93 -8.84 -1.37
C LYS A 243 -26.86 -7.31 -1.56
N GLY A 244 -26.48 -6.88 -2.74
CA GLY A 244 -26.32 -5.48 -3.07
C GLY A 244 -24.91 -4.92 -2.81
N SER A 245 -23.95 -5.76 -2.39
CA SER A 245 -22.57 -5.35 -2.13
C SER A 245 -21.88 -4.78 -3.37
N TRP A 246 -22.14 -5.35 -4.56
CA TRP A 246 -21.59 -4.81 -5.80
C TRP A 246 -22.12 -3.42 -6.12
N GLN A 247 -23.42 -3.20 -5.98
CA GLN A 247 -24.02 -1.90 -6.20
C GLN A 247 -23.51 -0.87 -5.21
N TRP A 248 -23.37 -1.26 -3.94
CA TRP A 248 -22.79 -0.40 -2.92
C TRP A 248 -21.33 -0.08 -3.24
N LEU A 249 -20.52 -1.07 -3.61
CA LEU A 249 -19.12 -0.87 -3.99
C LEU A 249 -18.99 0.12 -5.15
N TYR A 250 -19.82 -0.06 -6.18
CA TYR A 250 -19.86 0.89 -7.31
C TYR A 250 -20.18 2.31 -6.86
N SER A 251 -21.14 2.49 -5.95
CA SER A 251 -21.50 3.82 -5.43
C SER A 251 -20.34 4.48 -4.68
N ARG A 252 -19.50 3.68 -3.99
CA ARG A 252 -18.30 4.20 -3.31
C ARG A 252 -17.22 4.63 -4.30
N ILE A 253 -17.04 3.87 -5.38
CA ILE A 253 -16.13 4.23 -6.46
C ILE A 253 -16.62 5.50 -7.17
N GLU A 254 -17.91 5.62 -7.43
CA GLU A 254 -18.51 6.82 -8.01
C GLU A 254 -18.34 8.06 -7.12
N ALA A 255 -18.48 7.92 -5.80
CA ALA A 255 -18.25 9.01 -4.84
C ALA A 255 -16.79 9.51 -4.86
N ALA A 256 -15.84 8.63 -5.18
CA ALA A 256 -14.43 8.93 -5.31
C ALA A 256 -14.04 9.58 -6.65
N LYS A 257 -14.99 9.77 -7.56
CA LYS A 257 -14.73 10.32 -8.89
C LYS A 257 -14.15 11.74 -8.82
N SER A 258 -13.14 11.99 -9.64
CA SER A 258 -12.61 13.32 -9.92
C SER A 258 -12.68 13.58 -11.42
N GLY A 259 -13.57 14.48 -11.84
CA GLY A 259 -13.98 14.57 -13.25
C GLY A 259 -14.67 13.28 -13.69
N GLU A 260 -14.17 12.63 -14.73
CA GLU A 260 -14.69 11.35 -15.25
C GLU A 260 -13.86 10.13 -14.76
N GLU A 261 -12.74 10.37 -14.06
CA GLU A 261 -11.80 9.35 -13.64
C GLU A 261 -11.91 9.05 -12.15
N VAL A 262 -11.46 7.86 -11.78
CA VAL A 262 -11.19 7.43 -10.40
C VAL A 262 -9.78 6.86 -10.32
N ASN A 263 -9.12 7.00 -9.17
CA ASN A 263 -7.78 6.49 -8.97
C ASN A 263 -7.63 5.80 -7.60
N PRO A 264 -8.15 4.59 -7.41
CA PRO A 264 -7.99 3.83 -6.17
C PRO A 264 -6.64 3.09 -6.11
N SER A 265 -5.53 3.77 -6.38
CA SER A 265 -4.21 3.13 -6.54
C SER A 265 -3.70 2.39 -5.31
N ASP A 266 -4.17 2.70 -4.10
CA ASP A 266 -3.75 2.03 -2.86
C ASP A 266 -4.09 0.55 -2.83
N ILE A 267 -5.11 0.13 -3.59
CA ILE A 267 -5.43 -1.30 -3.75
C ILE A 267 -4.23 -2.11 -4.28
N ARG A 268 -3.28 -1.46 -4.95
CA ARG A 268 -2.08 -2.11 -5.48
C ARG A 268 -1.27 -2.81 -4.40
N LEU A 269 -1.21 -2.24 -3.20
CA LEU A 269 -0.49 -2.84 -2.09
C LEU A 269 -1.03 -4.24 -1.77
N LEU A 270 -2.35 -4.36 -1.74
CA LEU A 270 -3.01 -5.63 -1.50
C LEU A 270 -2.85 -6.59 -2.68
N LEU A 271 -3.03 -6.11 -3.91
CA LEU A 271 -2.86 -6.94 -5.11
C LEU A 271 -1.42 -7.45 -5.21
N TYR A 272 -0.42 -6.60 -4.92
CA TYR A 272 0.96 -7.00 -4.84
C TYR A 272 1.19 -8.05 -3.75
N LEU A 273 0.67 -7.83 -2.54
CA LEU A 273 0.75 -8.81 -1.45
C LEU A 273 0.25 -10.18 -1.89
N LEU A 274 -0.87 -10.22 -2.59
CA LEU A 274 -1.54 -11.46 -2.99
C LEU A 274 -0.93 -12.13 -4.22
N THR A 275 -0.33 -11.37 -5.15
CA THR A 275 0.14 -11.89 -6.44
C THR A 275 1.65 -11.88 -6.61
N GLY A 276 2.38 -11.08 -5.83
CA GLY A 276 3.80 -10.78 -6.05
C GLY A 276 4.07 -9.88 -7.27
N LYS A 277 3.03 -9.38 -7.97
CA LYS A 277 3.17 -8.55 -9.16
C LYS A 277 3.14 -7.07 -8.81
N SER A 278 4.21 -6.33 -9.06
CA SER A 278 4.27 -4.87 -8.84
C SER A 278 3.50 -4.06 -9.89
N ASN A 279 3.26 -4.64 -11.07
CA ASN A 279 2.53 -4.02 -12.18
C ASN A 279 1.12 -4.59 -12.31
N THR A 280 0.30 -4.44 -11.25
CA THR A 280 -1.12 -4.80 -11.26
C THR A 280 -1.97 -3.65 -11.78
N GLY A 281 -3.21 -3.94 -12.19
CA GLY A 281 -4.16 -2.96 -12.68
C GLY A 281 -5.61 -3.39 -12.49
N ILE A 282 -6.51 -2.66 -13.15
CA ILE A 282 -7.96 -2.86 -13.02
C ILE A 282 -8.42 -4.27 -13.42
N GLN A 283 -7.72 -4.92 -14.36
CA GLN A 283 -8.06 -6.28 -14.79
C GLN A 283 -7.70 -7.31 -13.72
N ASP A 284 -6.54 -7.16 -13.07
CA ASP A 284 -6.15 -8.03 -11.95
C ASP A 284 -7.16 -7.88 -10.79
N LEU A 285 -7.58 -6.64 -10.50
CA LEU A 285 -8.61 -6.37 -9.49
C LEU A 285 -9.93 -7.06 -9.82
N ARG A 286 -10.40 -6.92 -11.06
CA ARG A 286 -11.64 -7.54 -11.52
C ARG A 286 -11.57 -9.07 -11.43
N GLU A 287 -10.48 -9.66 -11.88
CA GLU A 287 -10.24 -11.10 -11.79
C GLU A 287 -10.29 -11.59 -10.34
N MET A 288 -9.66 -10.85 -9.42
CA MET A 288 -9.69 -11.16 -7.99
C MET A 288 -11.08 -11.16 -7.39
N LEU A 289 -11.97 -10.28 -7.86
CA LEU A 289 -13.33 -10.13 -7.36
C LEU A 289 -14.32 -11.10 -8.03
N GLU A 290 -14.18 -11.32 -9.35
CA GLU A 290 -15.08 -12.23 -10.10
C GLU A 290 -14.74 -13.71 -9.89
N ASN A 291 -13.50 -14.03 -9.59
CA ASN A 291 -13.01 -15.40 -9.36
C ASN A 291 -12.52 -15.56 -7.93
N PRO A 292 -13.42 -15.66 -6.94
CA PRO A 292 -13.03 -15.86 -5.56
C PRO A 292 -12.47 -17.28 -5.40
N ILE A 293 -11.17 -17.41 -5.57
CA ILE A 293 -10.45 -18.65 -5.26
C ILE A 293 -9.99 -18.52 -3.82
N LYS A 294 -10.28 -19.55 -3.00
CA LYS A 294 -9.67 -19.65 -1.67
C LYS A 294 -8.17 -19.53 -1.81
N TRP A 295 -7.59 -18.79 -0.92
CA TRP A 295 -6.15 -18.76 -0.75
C TRP A 295 -5.77 -20.02 0.05
N ASP A 296 -5.31 -21.06 -0.64
CA ASP A 296 -4.84 -22.32 -0.03
C ASP A 296 -3.38 -22.19 0.40
#